data_ff1468d40b5246a03367d44605248679
#
_entry.id   ff1468d40b5246a03367d44605248679
#
_cell.length_a   1.000
_cell.length_b   1.000
_cell.length_c   1.000
_cell.angle_alpha   90.00
_cell.angle_beta   90.00
_cell.angle_gamma   90.00
#
_symmetry.space_group_name_H-M   'P 1'
#
loop_
_entity.id
_entity.type
_entity.pdbx_description
1 polymer ?
#
loop_
_entity_poly.entity_id
_entity_poly.type
_entity_poly.pdbx_seq_one_letter_code
_entity_poly.pdbx_strand_id
1 'polypeptide(L)'
;TKDIRSFSPSCSRGDRTRFFLKVQDGCDYFCSYCTIPFARGRSRNGTVASMVEQARQAAAEGGKEIVLTGVNIGDFGKTTGETFFDLVKALDQVEGIERYRISSIEPNLLTDEIIEFVSRSRRFMPHFHIPLQSGCDEVLKLMRRRYDTALFASKVKKIKEVMPDAFIGVDVIVGTRGETEEYFEQAYQFISGLDVTQLHVFS
;
A
#
# COMPACT_ATOMS: atom_id res chain seq x y z
N THR A 1 -16.83 16.23 12.89
CA THR A 1 -15.85 15.13 12.68
C THR A 1 -15.49 14.59 14.04
N LYS A 2 -15.82 13.33 14.34
CA LYS A 2 -15.33 12.68 15.56
C LYS A 2 -13.81 12.55 15.43
N ASP A 3 -13.07 13.16 16.33
CA ASP A 3 -11.62 13.08 16.39
C ASP A 3 -11.21 11.69 16.90
N ILE A 4 -11.14 10.73 15.98
CA ILE A 4 -10.79 9.35 16.31
C ILE A 4 -9.28 9.30 16.51
N ARG A 5 -8.84 9.18 17.76
CA ARG A 5 -7.41 9.20 18.14
C ARG A 5 -6.88 7.80 18.48
N SER A 6 -7.75 6.85 18.79
CA SER A 6 -7.32 5.50 19.15
C SER A 6 -7.22 4.59 17.94
N PHE A 7 -6.16 3.81 17.89
CA PHE A 7 -6.00 2.71 16.96
C PHE A 7 -6.47 1.40 17.63
N SER A 8 -7.31 0.64 16.92
CA SER A 8 -7.69 -0.71 17.34
C SER A 8 -7.15 -1.70 16.31
N PRO A 9 -6.12 -2.47 16.66
CA PRO A 9 -5.65 -3.54 15.81
C PRO A 9 -6.75 -4.58 15.64
N SER A 10 -6.83 -5.19 14.49
CA SER A 10 -7.71 -6.31 14.25
C SER A 10 -7.08 -7.26 13.26
N CYS A 11 -7.15 -8.56 13.59
CA CYS A 11 -6.84 -9.61 12.66
C CYS A 11 -8.13 -10.40 12.40
N SER A 12 -8.52 -10.56 11.14
CA SER A 12 -9.71 -11.31 10.80
C SER A 12 -9.52 -12.78 11.12
N ARG A 13 -10.52 -13.37 11.79
CA ARG A 13 -10.60 -14.80 12.09
C ARG A 13 -11.76 -15.40 11.29
N GLY A 14 -11.68 -16.68 10.92
CA GLY A 14 -12.80 -17.41 10.32
C GLY A 14 -12.44 -18.15 9.03
N ASP A 15 -13.42 -18.54 8.24
CA ASP A 15 -13.37 -19.52 7.12
C ASP A 15 -12.52 -19.11 5.91
N ARG A 16 -11.70 -18.07 6.02
CA ARG A 16 -10.84 -17.60 4.94
C ARG A 16 -9.45 -18.25 5.03
N THR A 17 -8.89 -18.57 3.89
CA THR A 17 -7.51 -19.07 3.76
C THR A 17 -6.45 -18.03 4.12
N ARG A 18 -6.83 -16.75 4.26
CA ARG A 18 -5.95 -15.61 4.55
C ARG A 18 -6.46 -14.84 5.75
N PHE A 19 -5.54 -14.43 6.58
CA PHE A 19 -5.80 -13.49 7.67
C PHE A 19 -5.55 -12.05 7.18
N PHE A 20 -6.39 -11.11 7.59
CA PHE A 20 -6.21 -9.70 7.27
C PHE A 20 -5.81 -8.95 8.54
N LEU A 21 -4.58 -8.49 8.60
CA LEU A 21 -4.03 -7.73 9.72
C LEU A 21 -4.10 -6.23 9.42
N LYS A 22 -4.98 -5.53 10.14
CA LYS A 22 -5.06 -4.07 10.05
C LYS A 22 -3.90 -3.45 10.84
N VAL A 23 -2.96 -2.84 10.12
CA VAL A 23 -1.75 -2.23 10.71
C VAL A 23 -1.87 -0.72 10.86
N GLN A 24 -2.72 -0.07 10.04
CA GLN A 24 -2.84 1.38 10.00
C GLN A 24 -4.30 1.77 9.67
N ASP A 25 -4.74 2.94 10.11
CA ASP A 25 -6.07 3.49 9.80
C ASP A 25 -6.01 5.03 9.70
N GLY A 26 -7.00 5.63 9.02
CA GLY A 26 -7.02 7.06 8.74
C GLY A 26 -5.99 7.49 7.70
N CYS A 27 -6.02 8.76 7.27
CA CYS A 27 -5.10 9.28 6.26
C CYS A 27 -4.95 10.81 6.38
N ASP A 28 -3.74 11.32 6.14
CA ASP A 28 -3.41 12.75 6.17
C ASP A 28 -3.17 13.34 4.76
N TYR A 29 -3.51 12.63 3.69
CA TYR A 29 -3.22 13.09 2.33
C TYR A 29 -4.25 14.08 1.79
N PHE A 30 -5.51 13.96 2.15
CA PHE A 30 -6.58 14.85 1.68
C PHE A 30 -6.63 14.98 0.15
N CYS A 31 -6.50 13.85 -0.56
CA CYS A 31 -6.68 13.83 -2.01
C CYS A 31 -8.06 14.35 -2.39
N SER A 32 -8.15 15.10 -3.52
CA SER A 32 -9.35 15.86 -3.87
C SER A 32 -10.61 15.02 -4.11
N TYR A 33 -10.45 13.75 -4.42
CA TYR A 33 -11.54 12.78 -4.65
C TYR A 33 -11.87 11.92 -3.43
N CYS A 34 -11.10 12.01 -2.34
CA CYS A 34 -11.14 11.04 -1.25
C CYS A 34 -11.84 11.57 -0.01
N THR A 35 -12.81 10.83 0.50
CA THR A 35 -13.56 11.15 1.73
C THR A 35 -12.98 10.51 2.99
N ILE A 36 -11.99 9.63 2.87
CA ILE A 36 -11.41 8.87 3.97
C ILE A 36 -10.91 9.75 5.13
N PRO A 37 -10.15 10.85 4.90
CA PRO A 37 -9.69 11.69 6.01
C PRO A 37 -10.83 12.27 6.85
N PHE A 38 -11.97 12.53 6.21
CA PHE A 38 -13.17 13.06 6.89
C PHE A 38 -13.95 11.96 7.61
N ALA A 39 -13.97 10.75 7.05
CA ALA A 39 -14.72 9.62 7.60
C ALA A 39 -13.95 8.89 8.71
N ARG A 40 -12.64 8.67 8.51
CA ARG A 40 -11.79 7.87 9.39
C ARG A 40 -10.81 8.68 10.23
N GLY A 41 -10.66 9.98 9.96
CA GLY A 41 -9.75 10.89 10.69
C GLY A 41 -8.28 10.72 10.30
N ARG A 42 -7.41 11.21 11.17
CA ARG A 42 -5.95 11.24 10.97
C ARG A 42 -5.32 9.87 10.91
N SER A 43 -4.18 9.77 10.22
CA SER A 43 -3.36 8.57 10.19
C SER A 43 -2.93 8.14 11.58
N ARG A 44 -3.13 6.88 11.92
CA ARG A 44 -2.76 6.25 13.19
C ARG A 44 -2.44 4.78 12.99
N ASN A 45 -1.62 4.23 13.87
CA ASN A 45 -1.14 2.86 13.78
C ASN A 45 -0.93 2.27 15.18
N GLY A 46 -0.79 0.96 15.25
CA GLY A 46 -0.26 0.27 16.42
C GLY A 46 1.27 0.29 16.45
N THR A 47 1.87 -0.29 17.48
CA THR A 47 3.31 -0.51 17.54
C THR A 47 3.73 -1.74 16.75
N VAL A 48 4.99 -1.81 16.33
CA VAL A 48 5.57 -3.03 15.72
C VAL A 48 5.34 -4.24 16.64
N ALA A 49 5.60 -4.08 17.94
CA ALA A 49 5.41 -5.17 18.91
C ALA A 49 3.97 -5.68 18.93
N SER A 50 2.97 -4.80 18.91
CA SER A 50 1.56 -5.20 18.91
C SER A 50 1.16 -5.91 17.61
N MET A 51 1.71 -5.52 16.48
CA MET A 51 1.45 -6.18 15.19
C MET A 51 2.08 -7.57 15.12
N VAL A 52 3.32 -7.71 15.63
CA VAL A 52 4.01 -9.00 15.74
C VAL A 52 3.21 -9.97 16.63
N GLU A 53 2.66 -9.48 17.75
CA GLU A 53 1.85 -10.30 18.63
C GLU A 53 0.56 -10.80 17.93
N GLN A 54 -0.12 -9.93 17.16
CA GLN A 54 -1.27 -10.34 16.37
C GLN A 54 -0.91 -11.38 15.29
N ALA A 55 0.26 -11.24 14.67
CA ALA A 55 0.75 -12.22 13.70
C ALA A 55 1.07 -13.58 14.35
N ARG A 56 1.66 -13.58 15.55
CA ARG A 56 1.91 -14.80 16.34
C ARG A 56 0.61 -15.50 16.73
N GLN A 57 -0.40 -14.74 17.13
CA GLN A 57 -1.72 -15.29 17.44
C GLN A 57 -2.37 -15.92 16.20
N ALA A 58 -2.28 -15.26 15.04
CA ALA A 58 -2.76 -15.83 13.79
C ALA A 58 -2.02 -17.14 13.43
N ALA A 59 -0.70 -17.19 13.63
CA ALA A 59 0.10 -18.41 13.43
C ALA A 59 -0.34 -19.53 14.38
N ALA A 60 -0.56 -19.24 15.66
CA ALA A 60 -1.03 -20.21 16.66
C ALA A 60 -2.43 -20.75 16.31
N GLU A 61 -3.27 -19.99 15.65
CA GLU A 61 -4.58 -20.40 15.12
C GLU A 61 -4.49 -21.17 13.78
N GLY A 62 -3.28 -21.48 13.31
CA GLY A 62 -3.03 -22.22 12.06
C GLY A 62 -3.00 -21.35 10.80
N GLY A 63 -3.01 -20.03 10.95
CA GLY A 63 -2.87 -19.09 9.83
C GLY A 63 -1.54 -19.26 9.11
N LYS A 64 -1.56 -19.25 7.78
CA LYS A 64 -0.38 -19.41 6.94
C LYS A 64 -0.07 -18.17 6.10
N GLU A 65 -1.08 -17.38 5.79
CA GLU A 65 -0.95 -16.17 5.00
C GLU A 65 -1.61 -14.98 5.70
N ILE A 66 -0.87 -13.88 5.81
CA ILE A 66 -1.38 -12.61 6.34
C ILE A 66 -1.29 -11.54 5.25
N VAL A 67 -2.40 -10.84 5.04
CA VAL A 67 -2.45 -9.63 4.21
C VAL A 67 -2.41 -8.42 5.14
N LEU A 68 -1.39 -7.58 5.00
CA LEU A 68 -1.29 -6.32 5.74
C LEU A 68 -2.27 -5.32 5.13
N THR A 69 -3.17 -4.78 5.94
CA THR A 69 -4.22 -3.87 5.49
C THR A 69 -4.19 -2.54 6.23
N GLY A 70 -4.71 -1.53 5.58
CA GLY A 70 -4.85 -0.18 6.12
C GLY A 70 -5.40 0.75 5.06
N VAL A 71 -5.47 2.02 5.37
CA VAL A 71 -5.87 3.07 4.45
C VAL A 71 -4.66 3.63 3.68
N ASN A 72 -3.55 3.80 4.38
CA ASN A 72 -2.26 4.22 3.84
C ASN A 72 -1.16 3.54 4.65
N ILE A 73 -0.92 2.27 4.36
CA ILE A 73 -0.07 1.41 5.18
C ILE A 73 1.38 1.90 5.28
N GLY A 74 1.88 2.59 4.27
CA GLY A 74 3.22 3.18 4.28
C GLY A 74 3.42 4.29 5.34
N ASP A 75 2.32 4.87 5.84
CA ASP A 75 2.35 5.82 6.97
C ASP A 75 2.49 5.13 8.35
N PHE A 76 2.59 3.81 8.39
CA PHE A 76 2.78 3.08 9.64
C PHE A 76 4.02 3.60 10.39
N GLY A 77 3.87 3.74 11.70
CA GLY A 77 4.93 4.23 12.58
C GLY A 77 4.89 5.73 12.84
N LYS A 78 4.13 6.50 12.07
CA LYS A 78 4.04 7.96 12.19
C LYS A 78 3.63 8.43 13.58
N THR A 79 2.80 7.68 14.28
CA THR A 79 2.33 7.99 15.64
C THR A 79 3.13 7.31 16.75
N THR A 80 4.01 6.36 16.42
CA THR A 80 4.80 5.57 17.38
C THR A 80 6.31 5.80 17.26
N GLY A 81 6.76 6.54 16.25
CA GLY A 81 8.19 6.78 16.00
C GLY A 81 8.89 5.59 15.33
N GLU A 82 8.14 4.62 14.84
CA GLU A 82 8.60 3.45 14.08
C GLU A 82 8.41 3.70 12.57
N THR A 83 8.76 2.73 11.73
CA THR A 83 8.55 2.80 10.28
C THR A 83 7.83 1.56 9.76
N PHE A 84 7.20 1.67 8.59
CA PHE A 84 6.63 0.51 7.91
C PHE A 84 7.72 -0.54 7.59
N PHE A 85 8.94 -0.08 7.30
CA PHE A 85 10.08 -0.99 7.09
C PHE A 85 10.46 -1.77 8.35
N ASP A 86 10.40 -1.15 9.54
CA ASP A 86 10.61 -1.86 10.81
C ASP A 86 9.54 -2.93 11.03
N LEU A 87 8.29 -2.63 10.70
CA LEU A 87 7.21 -3.60 10.75
C LEU A 87 7.47 -4.79 9.81
N VAL A 88 7.84 -4.53 8.56
CA VAL A 88 8.12 -5.57 7.55
C VAL A 88 9.24 -6.49 8.03
N LYS A 89 10.35 -5.93 8.53
CA LYS A 89 11.47 -6.70 9.07
C LYS A 89 11.05 -7.57 10.27
N ALA A 90 10.26 -7.02 11.18
CA ALA A 90 9.83 -7.74 12.38
C ALA A 90 8.85 -8.87 12.04
N LEU A 91 7.91 -8.65 11.13
CA LEU A 91 6.96 -9.67 10.70
C LEU A 91 7.64 -10.82 9.96
N ASP A 92 8.70 -10.55 9.20
CA ASP A 92 9.48 -11.58 8.50
C ASP A 92 10.10 -12.61 9.46
N GLN A 93 10.28 -12.26 10.73
CA GLN A 93 10.81 -13.15 11.76
C GLN A 93 9.75 -13.97 12.51
N VAL A 94 8.45 -13.75 12.23
CA VAL A 94 7.37 -14.49 12.90
C VAL A 94 7.27 -15.90 12.34
N GLU A 95 7.56 -16.88 13.17
CA GLU A 95 7.44 -18.28 12.82
C GLU A 95 5.97 -18.72 12.68
N GLY A 96 5.72 -19.67 11.79
CA GLY A 96 4.39 -20.23 11.55
C GLY A 96 3.64 -19.52 10.41
N ILE A 97 3.91 -18.25 10.13
CA ILE A 97 3.42 -17.57 8.94
C ILE A 97 4.35 -17.82 7.76
N GLU A 98 3.81 -18.31 6.68
CA GLU A 98 4.57 -18.65 5.47
C GLU A 98 4.57 -17.53 4.44
N ARG A 99 3.51 -16.71 4.41
CA ARG A 99 3.35 -15.66 3.42
C ARG A 99 2.79 -14.38 4.02
N TYR A 100 3.40 -13.26 3.66
CA TYR A 100 2.86 -11.91 3.85
C TYR A 100 2.60 -11.25 2.51
N ARG A 101 1.48 -10.55 2.41
CA ARG A 101 1.19 -9.66 1.28
C ARG A 101 1.07 -8.23 1.77
N ILE A 102 1.77 -7.32 1.10
CA ILE A 102 1.58 -5.89 1.25
C ILE A 102 0.34 -5.52 0.42
N SER A 103 -0.67 -4.92 1.03
CA SER A 103 -1.80 -4.36 0.29
C SER A 103 -1.41 -3.05 -0.40
N SER A 104 -2.35 -2.18 -0.68
CA SER A 104 -2.07 -0.91 -1.36
C SER A 104 -1.08 -0.03 -0.59
N ILE A 105 0.03 0.34 -1.21
CA ILE A 105 1.05 1.23 -0.66
C ILE A 105 1.34 2.38 -1.63
N GLU A 106 1.32 3.60 -1.11
CA GLU A 106 1.58 4.82 -1.89
C GLU A 106 2.99 4.81 -2.50
N PRO A 107 3.16 5.23 -3.76
CA PRO A 107 4.47 5.19 -4.45
C PRO A 107 5.59 5.89 -3.69
N ASN A 108 5.29 7.03 -3.07
CA ASN A 108 6.27 7.83 -2.31
C ASN A 108 6.61 7.22 -0.94
N LEU A 109 5.85 6.24 -0.46
CA LEU A 109 6.10 5.52 0.78
C LEU A 109 6.68 4.11 0.56
N LEU A 110 6.64 3.62 -0.67
CA LEU A 110 7.31 2.40 -1.08
C LEU A 110 8.80 2.70 -1.34
N THR A 111 9.61 2.61 -0.30
CA THR A 111 11.05 2.88 -0.41
C THR A 111 11.78 1.75 -1.13
N ASP A 112 12.94 2.08 -1.72
CA ASP A 112 13.78 1.07 -2.39
C ASP A 112 14.27 0.01 -1.40
N GLU A 113 14.49 0.37 -0.13
CA GLU A 113 14.85 -0.57 0.94
C GLU A 113 13.76 -1.63 1.17
N ILE A 114 12.47 -1.23 1.13
CA ILE A 114 11.34 -2.16 1.23
C ILE A 114 11.35 -3.11 0.03
N ILE A 115 11.52 -2.59 -1.18
CA ILE A 115 11.54 -3.39 -2.42
C ILE A 115 12.70 -4.40 -2.37
N GLU A 116 13.89 -3.96 -2.00
CA GLU A 116 15.06 -4.82 -1.87
C GLU A 116 14.90 -5.87 -0.76
N PHE A 117 14.26 -5.51 0.34
CA PHE A 117 13.99 -6.46 1.41
C PHE A 117 13.03 -7.55 0.94
N VAL A 118 11.91 -7.16 0.30
CA VAL A 118 10.92 -8.11 -0.24
C VAL A 118 11.57 -9.07 -1.23
N SER A 119 12.49 -8.60 -2.08
CA SER A 119 13.19 -9.44 -3.06
C SER A 119 14.05 -10.55 -2.42
N ARG A 120 14.50 -10.35 -1.18
CA ARG A 120 15.32 -11.30 -0.42
C ARG A 120 14.54 -12.08 0.62
N SER A 121 13.34 -11.62 0.97
CA SER A 121 12.50 -12.27 1.97
C SER A 121 11.95 -13.61 1.44
N ARG A 122 11.86 -14.60 2.34
CA ARG A 122 11.19 -15.87 2.03
C ARG A 122 9.69 -15.82 2.29
N ARG A 123 9.21 -14.85 3.06
CA ARG A 123 7.82 -14.76 3.52
C ARG A 123 7.06 -13.64 2.84
N PHE A 124 7.69 -12.51 2.54
CA PHE A 124 7.04 -11.44 1.79
C PHE A 124 6.93 -11.80 0.31
N MET A 125 5.71 -11.83 -0.19
CA MET A 125 5.45 -12.19 -1.58
C MET A 125 5.84 -11.07 -2.53
N PRO A 126 6.38 -11.40 -3.72
CA PRO A 126 6.68 -10.42 -4.79
C PRO A 126 5.38 -9.92 -5.42
N HIS A 127 4.59 -9.23 -4.63
CA HIS A 127 3.26 -8.76 -4.98
C HIS A 127 3.09 -7.34 -4.45
N PHE A 128 2.87 -6.40 -5.34
CA PHE A 128 2.70 -4.98 -5.03
C PHE A 128 1.39 -4.48 -5.62
N HIS A 129 0.67 -3.70 -4.85
CA HIS A 129 -0.46 -2.92 -5.32
C HIS A 129 -0.13 -1.45 -5.06
N ILE A 130 0.04 -0.69 -6.13
CA ILE A 130 0.56 0.69 -6.07
C ILE A 130 -0.44 1.61 -6.78
N PRO A 131 -1.15 2.49 -6.05
CA PRO A 131 -2.12 3.40 -6.66
C PRO A 131 -1.41 4.50 -7.45
N LEU A 132 -1.53 4.48 -8.78
CA LEU A 132 -1.06 5.55 -9.67
C LEU A 132 -2.04 6.71 -9.71
N GLN A 133 -3.31 6.41 -9.82
CA GLN A 133 -4.46 7.29 -9.97
C GLN A 133 -4.55 7.97 -11.35
N SER A 134 -3.48 8.57 -11.88
CA SER A 134 -3.40 9.09 -13.25
C SER A 134 -1.96 9.00 -13.78
N GLY A 135 -1.81 8.77 -15.06
CA GLY A 135 -0.54 8.84 -15.77
C GLY A 135 -0.18 10.24 -16.30
N CYS A 136 -0.86 11.29 -15.84
CA CYS A 136 -0.60 12.68 -16.18
C CYS A 136 -0.30 13.49 -14.92
N ASP A 137 0.85 14.19 -14.90
CA ASP A 137 1.31 14.94 -13.73
C ASP A 137 0.40 16.12 -13.38
N GLU A 138 -0.22 16.75 -14.35
CA GLU A 138 -1.19 17.82 -14.14
C GLU A 138 -2.43 17.30 -13.39
N VAL A 139 -2.92 16.13 -13.76
CA VAL A 139 -4.03 15.47 -13.07
C VAL A 139 -3.63 15.03 -11.66
N LEU A 140 -2.43 14.47 -11.48
CA LEU A 140 -1.91 14.11 -10.15
C LEU A 140 -1.83 15.32 -9.22
N LYS A 141 -1.43 16.50 -9.73
CA LYS A 141 -1.45 17.77 -8.95
C LYS A 141 -2.86 18.18 -8.57
N LEU A 142 -3.83 18.10 -9.51
CA LEU A 142 -5.24 18.37 -9.24
C LEU A 142 -5.83 17.43 -8.19
N MET A 143 -5.39 16.16 -8.21
CA MET A 143 -5.73 15.14 -7.21
C MET A 143 -5.02 15.35 -5.86
N ARG A 144 -4.05 16.27 -5.77
CA ARG A 144 -3.20 16.49 -4.59
C ARG A 144 -2.36 15.26 -4.22
N ARG A 145 -1.85 14.56 -5.24
CA ARG A 145 -0.96 13.42 -5.02
C ARG A 145 0.44 13.91 -4.64
N ARG A 146 1.16 13.08 -3.88
CA ARG A 146 2.50 13.40 -3.34
C ARG A 146 3.62 12.72 -4.12
N TYR A 147 3.36 12.39 -5.36
CA TYR A 147 4.30 11.82 -6.31
C TYR A 147 3.92 12.26 -7.71
N ASP A 148 4.83 12.07 -8.64
CA ASP A 148 4.66 12.26 -10.07
C ASP A 148 4.82 10.94 -10.84
N THR A 149 4.61 11.00 -12.15
CA THR A 149 4.74 9.85 -13.03
C THR A 149 6.17 9.30 -13.06
N ALA A 150 7.18 10.16 -12.97
CA ALA A 150 8.58 9.76 -12.96
C ALA A 150 8.92 8.91 -11.73
N LEU A 151 8.49 9.33 -10.53
CA LEU A 151 8.67 8.54 -9.32
C LEU A 151 7.96 7.19 -9.45
N PHE A 152 6.72 7.17 -9.93
CA PHE A 152 5.97 5.93 -10.12
C PHE A 152 6.70 4.96 -11.06
N ALA A 153 7.13 5.44 -12.22
CA ALA A 153 7.88 4.64 -13.19
C ALA A 153 9.18 4.09 -12.59
N SER A 154 9.89 4.90 -11.77
CA SER A 154 11.10 4.45 -11.09
C SER A 154 10.85 3.29 -10.14
N LYS A 155 9.70 3.28 -9.42
CA LYS A 155 9.32 2.17 -8.53
C LYS A 155 9.00 0.90 -9.29
N VAL A 156 8.22 1.01 -10.37
CA VAL A 156 7.92 -0.14 -11.26
C VAL A 156 9.24 -0.73 -11.81
N LYS A 157 10.11 0.13 -12.32
CA LYS A 157 11.42 -0.28 -12.83
C LYS A 157 12.26 -0.99 -11.75
N LYS A 158 12.38 -0.40 -10.55
CA LYS A 158 13.14 -1.00 -9.44
C LYS A 158 12.58 -2.37 -9.04
N ILE A 159 11.27 -2.51 -8.96
CA ILE A 159 10.64 -3.80 -8.65
C ILE A 159 11.00 -4.84 -9.70
N LYS A 160 10.86 -4.51 -10.98
CA LYS A 160 11.13 -5.44 -12.09
C LYS A 160 12.62 -5.78 -12.23
N GLU A 161 13.52 -4.86 -11.89
CA GLU A 161 14.98 -5.13 -11.86
C GLU A 161 15.36 -6.18 -10.83
N VAL A 162 14.76 -6.15 -9.62
CA VAL A 162 15.13 -7.08 -8.52
C VAL A 162 14.19 -8.29 -8.41
N MET A 163 12.99 -8.19 -8.98
CA MET A 163 11.96 -9.23 -9.01
C MET A 163 11.23 -9.21 -10.36
N PRO A 164 11.81 -9.77 -11.45
CA PRO A 164 11.22 -9.71 -12.80
C PRO A 164 9.79 -10.24 -12.88
N ASP A 165 9.47 -11.28 -12.11
CA ASP A 165 8.16 -11.94 -12.09
C ASP A 165 7.19 -11.35 -11.04
N ALA A 166 7.53 -10.23 -10.39
CA ALA A 166 6.66 -9.62 -9.41
C ALA A 166 5.34 -9.18 -10.03
N PHE A 167 4.25 -9.45 -9.32
CA PHE A 167 2.94 -8.89 -9.64
C PHE A 167 2.89 -7.41 -9.24
N ILE A 168 2.49 -6.56 -10.17
CA ILE A 168 2.25 -5.13 -9.94
C ILE A 168 0.84 -4.80 -10.38
N GLY A 169 -0.06 -4.59 -9.41
CA GLY A 169 -1.42 -4.08 -9.62
C GLY A 169 -1.43 -2.56 -9.44
N VAL A 170 -2.19 -1.87 -10.29
CA VAL A 170 -2.23 -0.42 -10.35
C VAL A 170 -3.68 0.07 -10.39
N ASP A 171 -4.02 1.04 -9.54
CA ASP A 171 -5.31 1.72 -9.59
C ASP A 171 -5.21 3.00 -10.40
N VAL A 172 -6.19 3.24 -11.27
CA VAL A 172 -6.31 4.44 -12.09
C VAL A 172 -7.75 4.96 -12.03
N ILE A 173 -7.92 6.27 -11.94
CA ILE A 173 -9.23 6.93 -11.99
C ILE A 173 -9.27 7.76 -13.26
N VAL A 174 -10.31 7.58 -14.07
CA VAL A 174 -10.57 8.37 -15.29
C VAL A 174 -11.80 9.26 -15.12
N GLY A 175 -11.89 10.32 -15.88
CA GLY A 175 -13.02 11.24 -15.82
C GLY A 175 -13.01 12.15 -14.58
N THR A 176 -11.85 12.36 -13.98
CA THR A 176 -11.75 13.21 -12.79
C THR A 176 -11.90 14.69 -13.13
N ARG A 177 -12.32 15.48 -12.15
CA ARG A 177 -12.48 16.92 -12.35
C ARG A 177 -11.18 17.58 -12.83
N GLY A 178 -11.24 18.20 -14.00
CA GLY A 178 -10.11 18.90 -14.63
C GLY A 178 -9.25 18.02 -15.53
N GLU A 179 -9.58 16.74 -15.69
CA GLU A 179 -8.99 15.90 -16.73
C GLU A 179 -9.56 16.33 -18.08
N THR A 180 -8.69 16.71 -18.99
CA THR A 180 -9.02 17.01 -20.39
C THR A 180 -8.72 15.79 -21.26
N GLU A 181 -9.18 15.78 -22.49
CA GLU A 181 -8.88 14.71 -23.44
C GLU A 181 -7.36 14.59 -23.69
N GLU A 182 -6.66 15.73 -23.74
CA GLU A 182 -5.20 15.75 -23.84
C GLU A 182 -4.53 15.08 -22.63
N TYR A 183 -4.97 15.38 -21.41
CA TYR A 183 -4.44 14.77 -20.20
C TYR A 183 -4.76 13.28 -20.11
N PHE A 184 -5.94 12.88 -20.55
CA PHE A 184 -6.31 11.47 -20.67
C PHE A 184 -5.37 10.74 -21.65
N GLU A 185 -5.11 11.31 -22.82
CA GLU A 185 -4.22 10.70 -23.80
C GLU A 185 -2.78 10.59 -23.27
N GLN A 186 -2.27 11.61 -22.58
CA GLN A 186 -0.96 11.56 -21.91
C GLN A 186 -0.92 10.41 -20.88
N ALA A 187 -1.97 10.30 -20.05
CA ALA A 187 -2.09 9.23 -19.05
C ALA A 187 -2.15 7.85 -19.70
N TYR A 188 -2.91 7.70 -20.79
CA TYR A 188 -3.01 6.46 -21.55
C TYR A 188 -1.66 6.03 -22.12
N GLN A 189 -0.94 6.96 -22.76
CA GLN A 189 0.39 6.68 -23.33
C GLN A 189 1.41 6.29 -22.25
N PHE A 190 1.41 7.01 -21.13
CA PHE A 190 2.29 6.68 -20.00
C PHE A 190 2.01 5.27 -19.47
N ILE A 191 0.75 4.96 -19.17
CA ILE A 191 0.36 3.66 -18.59
C ILE A 191 0.64 2.52 -19.57
N SER A 192 0.38 2.72 -20.86
CA SER A 192 0.64 1.71 -21.91
C SER A 192 2.13 1.34 -22.03
N GLY A 193 3.03 2.22 -21.62
CA GLY A 193 4.47 1.98 -21.59
C GLY A 193 5.00 1.34 -20.30
N LEU A 194 4.14 1.10 -19.28
CA LEU A 194 4.56 0.53 -18.02
C LEU A 194 4.53 -1.00 -18.05
N ASP A 195 5.55 -1.61 -17.45
CA ASP A 195 5.59 -3.07 -17.20
C ASP A 195 4.82 -3.42 -15.91
N VAL A 196 3.48 -3.35 -16.00
CA VAL A 196 2.57 -3.66 -14.89
C VAL A 196 1.70 -4.88 -15.24
N THR A 197 1.23 -5.59 -14.22
CA THR A 197 0.52 -6.86 -14.41
C THR A 197 -0.98 -6.66 -14.57
N GLN A 198 -1.56 -5.70 -13.83
CA GLN A 198 -2.99 -5.49 -13.79
C GLN A 198 -3.34 -4.02 -13.56
N LEU A 199 -4.36 -3.54 -14.25
CA LEU A 199 -4.99 -2.24 -14.00
C LEU A 199 -6.38 -2.44 -13.40
N HIS A 200 -6.68 -1.66 -12.37
CA HIS A 200 -8.03 -1.44 -11.88
C HIS A 200 -8.43 -0.01 -12.25
N VAL A 201 -9.39 0.11 -13.17
CA VAL A 201 -9.85 1.41 -13.68
C VAL A 201 -11.17 1.77 -13.03
N PHE A 202 -11.23 2.96 -12.45
CA PHE A 202 -12.41 3.55 -11.84
C PHE A 202 -12.82 4.80 -12.63
N SER A 203 -14.14 5.14 -12.65
CA SER A 203 -14.71 6.31 -13.33
C SER A 203 -15.72 7.03 -12.43
#